data_e3ec26e780b68d5e4df6785eaaec2638
#
_entry.id   e3ec26e780b68d5e4df6785eaaec2638
#
_cell.length_a   1.000
_cell.length_b   1.000
_cell.length_c   1.000
_cell.angle_alpha   90.00
_cell.angle_beta   90.00
_cell.angle_gamma   90.00
#
_symmetry.space_group_name_H-M   'P 1'
#
loop_
_entity.id
_entity.type
_entity.pdbx_description
1 polymer ?
#
loop_
_entity_poly.entity_id
_entity_poly.type
_entity_poly.pdbx_seq_one_letter_code
_entity_poly.pdbx_strand_id
1 'polypeptide(L)'
;MNISSNRLRISGSMACSLRNSLRMLWTAAAALVFLTRSSAAPTFGGTDKAMMYLAQYGYLSPSVRNPSSGHIMDESSWRRAIAEFQNFAGLNATGELDEETTKVMSLPRCGVRDKVGFGESRAKRYALQGSRWRVKNLTYKISKYPSKLNRAEVDTELAKAFSVWSDYTDLTFTQKRTGQVHIEIRFEKGEHGDGDPFDGPGGTLAHAYFPVYGGDAHFDDAEMWSINSRRGTNLFQVAAHEFGHSLGLSHSDVRSALMAPFYRGYDPAFQLDQDDIQGIQSLYGHKTQTDIGGGSVPVPSVPRATTQQPSAEDPALCGDPKFDTIFNSADGGTFIFKGEHYWRLTEDGVASGYPRLISRAWPGLPGNIDTAFTYKNGKTYFFKGSKYWRYNGQKMDGDYPKEISEGFTGIPDNLDAALVWSGNGKIYFYKGSKFWRFDPSQRPPVKATYPKPLSNWEGIPDGIDAALQYTNGYTYFFKSGSYWRFNDRTFSVDSDNPAFPRSTAFWWLGCSSAPRGTVGGNARLSANDDNLDDDVGDILFDAGRRIPRTRGKTTTKKGTALIGSLNWSMTLQYCRMLQQTLFCFIF
;
A
#
# COMPACT_ATOMS: atom_id res chain seq x y z
N MET A 1 106.74 5.76 7.98
CA MET A 1 105.66 6.19 8.86
C MET A 1 104.34 5.68 8.33
N ASN A 2 103.84 4.60 8.91
CA ASN A 2 102.63 3.92 8.51
C ASN A 2 101.45 4.54 9.25
N ILE A 3 100.40 4.93 8.48
CA ILE A 3 99.09 5.27 9.04
C ILE A 3 98.10 4.18 8.64
N SER A 4 97.67 3.39 9.63
CA SER A 4 96.73 2.30 9.53
C SER A 4 95.33 2.84 9.41
N SER A 5 94.56 2.43 8.38
CA SER A 5 93.13 2.70 8.20
C SER A 5 92.31 1.56 8.81
N ASN A 6 91.66 1.81 9.94
CA ASN A 6 90.68 0.91 10.54
C ASN A 6 89.37 1.03 9.85
N ARG A 7 88.93 -0.02 9.08
CA ARG A 7 87.56 -0.25 8.60
C ARG A 7 86.80 -0.95 9.69
N LEU A 8 85.79 -0.31 10.23
CA LEU A 8 84.80 -0.93 11.06
C LEU A 8 83.91 -1.84 10.18
N ARG A 9 83.94 -3.14 10.39
CA ARG A 9 82.99 -4.10 9.89
C ARG A 9 81.78 -4.08 10.82
N ILE A 10 80.64 -3.50 10.37
CA ILE A 10 79.37 -3.65 11.03
C ILE A 10 78.83 -5.04 10.65
N SER A 11 78.61 -5.88 11.65
CA SER A 11 78.16 -7.27 11.47
C SER A 11 76.75 -7.32 10.86
N GLY A 12 76.56 -8.17 9.86
CA GLY A 12 75.31 -8.34 9.12
C GLY A 12 74.07 -8.87 9.92
N SER A 13 74.28 -9.04 11.24
CA SER A 13 73.20 -9.52 12.12
C SER A 13 72.21 -8.44 12.55
N MET A 14 72.60 -7.17 12.66
CA MET A 14 71.67 -6.07 13.02
C MET A 14 70.77 -5.63 11.88
N ALA A 15 71.25 -5.71 10.64
CA ALA A 15 70.44 -5.31 9.46
C ALA A 15 69.30 -6.28 9.17
N CYS A 16 69.45 -7.56 9.53
CA CYS A 16 68.38 -8.58 9.33
C CYS A 16 67.27 -8.45 10.40
N SER A 17 67.63 -8.05 11.63
CA SER A 17 66.66 -7.86 12.73
C SER A 17 65.77 -6.62 12.50
N LEU A 18 66.30 -5.51 12.00
CA LEU A 18 65.52 -4.33 11.69
C LEU A 18 64.56 -4.52 10.48
N ARG A 19 64.95 -5.33 9.47
CA ARG A 19 64.08 -5.65 8.35
C ARG A 19 62.89 -6.57 8.73
N ASN A 20 63.10 -7.47 9.64
CA ASN A 20 62.05 -8.35 10.14
C ASN A 20 61.08 -7.62 11.08
N SER A 21 61.55 -6.71 11.92
CA SER A 21 60.71 -5.87 12.78
C SER A 21 59.88 -4.87 11.98
N LEU A 22 60.41 -4.28 10.91
CA LEU A 22 59.63 -3.42 10.01
C LEU A 22 58.59 -4.23 9.21
N ARG A 23 58.89 -5.47 8.79
CA ARG A 23 57.92 -6.34 8.11
C ARG A 23 56.79 -6.79 9.04
N MET A 24 57.06 -7.11 10.30
CA MET A 24 56.04 -7.43 11.30
C MET A 24 55.15 -6.21 11.64
N LEU A 25 55.71 -5.00 11.72
CA LEU A 25 54.95 -3.77 11.91
C LEU A 25 54.04 -3.44 10.71
N TRP A 26 54.49 -3.70 9.46
CA TRP A 26 53.68 -3.51 8.27
C TRP A 26 52.58 -4.59 8.12
N THR A 27 52.85 -5.84 8.51
CA THR A 27 51.82 -6.91 8.50
C THR A 27 50.80 -6.71 9.64
N ALA A 28 51.21 -6.22 10.81
CA ALA A 28 50.31 -5.85 11.90
C ALA A 28 49.46 -4.62 11.55
N ALA A 29 50.02 -3.59 10.92
CA ALA A 29 49.29 -2.42 10.46
C ALA A 29 48.30 -2.79 9.30
N ALA A 30 48.70 -3.67 8.37
CA ALA A 30 47.82 -4.17 7.33
C ALA A 30 46.71 -5.07 7.90
N ALA A 31 47.00 -5.90 8.92
CA ALA A 31 45.99 -6.70 9.62
C ALA A 31 45.01 -5.83 10.43
N LEU A 32 45.50 -4.74 11.08
CA LEU A 32 44.62 -3.77 11.74
C LEU A 32 43.73 -3.01 10.74
N VAL A 33 44.21 -2.66 9.56
CA VAL A 33 43.41 -2.02 8.50
C VAL A 33 42.43 -2.99 7.88
N PHE A 34 42.72 -4.30 7.87
CA PHE A 34 41.74 -5.32 7.42
C PHE A 34 40.71 -5.70 8.51
N LEU A 35 41.06 -5.56 9.80
CA LEU A 35 40.14 -5.81 10.92
C LEU A 35 39.21 -4.62 11.22
N THR A 36 39.50 -3.42 10.71
CA THR A 36 38.67 -2.22 10.86
C THR A 36 37.74 -1.96 9.67
N ARG A 37 37.71 -2.83 8.63
CA ARG A 37 36.61 -2.93 7.69
C ARG A 37 35.58 -3.96 8.18
N SER A 38 35.19 -3.87 9.42
CA SER A 38 33.83 -4.17 9.80
C SER A 38 32.98 -3.19 9.01
N SER A 39 32.22 -3.67 8.05
CA SER A 39 31.12 -2.90 7.48
C SER A 39 30.23 -2.54 8.67
N ALA A 40 30.41 -1.35 9.21
CA ALA A 40 29.46 -0.76 10.12
C ALA A 40 28.14 -0.77 9.35
N ALA A 41 27.18 -1.55 9.82
CA ALA A 41 25.80 -1.40 9.39
C ALA A 41 25.49 0.10 9.46
N PRO A 42 24.79 0.68 8.48
CA PRO A 42 24.49 2.10 8.48
C PRO A 42 23.82 2.44 9.81
N THR A 43 24.50 3.20 10.65
CA THR A 43 23.94 3.66 11.91
C THR A 43 22.77 4.56 11.59
N PHE A 44 21.58 4.19 12.06
CA PHE A 44 20.36 4.98 11.93
C PHE A 44 20.61 6.34 12.64
N GLY A 45 20.85 7.38 11.87
CA GLY A 45 21.33 8.67 12.43
C GLY A 45 20.19 9.64 12.64
N GLY A 46 19.80 9.83 13.90
CA GLY A 46 19.01 10.98 14.37
C GLY A 46 17.49 10.80 14.38
N THR A 47 16.84 11.61 15.21
CA THR A 47 15.37 11.66 15.42
C THR A 47 14.60 11.85 14.11
N ASP A 48 15.12 12.65 13.17
CA ASP A 48 14.47 12.94 11.88
C ASP A 48 14.32 11.68 11.01
N LYS A 49 15.34 10.82 10.97
CA LYS A 49 15.27 9.56 10.23
C LYS A 49 14.29 8.59 10.87
N ALA A 50 14.27 8.49 12.19
CA ALA A 50 13.30 7.66 12.90
C ALA A 50 11.86 8.16 12.67
N MET A 51 11.68 9.48 12.61
CA MET A 51 10.38 10.09 12.30
C MET A 51 9.91 9.75 10.89
N MET A 52 10.80 9.85 9.90
CA MET A 52 10.50 9.46 8.51
C MET A 52 10.18 7.96 8.42
N TYR A 53 10.95 7.12 9.09
CA TYR A 53 10.74 5.68 9.15
C TYR A 53 9.35 5.34 9.75
N LEU A 54 9.03 5.88 10.92
CA LEU A 54 7.73 5.64 11.58
C LEU A 54 6.55 6.14 10.73
N ALA A 55 6.72 7.25 10.00
CA ALA A 55 5.72 7.75 9.06
C ALA A 55 5.61 6.88 7.79
N GLN A 56 6.73 6.31 7.32
CA GLN A 56 6.75 5.41 6.18
C GLN A 56 5.96 4.13 6.46
N TYR A 57 6.18 3.54 7.63
CA TYR A 57 5.58 2.25 7.98
C TYR A 57 4.26 2.36 8.75
N GLY A 58 3.67 3.57 8.85
CA GLY A 58 2.31 3.78 9.32
C GLY A 58 2.14 3.99 10.83
N TYR A 59 3.21 4.20 11.59
CA TYR A 59 3.17 4.51 13.03
C TYR A 59 2.92 5.99 13.30
N LEU A 60 3.27 6.85 12.34
CA LEU A 60 3.01 8.29 12.36
C LEU A 60 2.19 8.73 11.14
N SER A 61 1.49 9.85 11.28
CA SER A 61 0.78 10.44 10.15
C SER A 61 1.73 10.82 9.01
N PRO A 62 1.36 10.56 7.75
CA PRO A 62 2.16 10.98 6.58
C PRO A 62 2.46 12.48 6.52
N SER A 63 1.65 13.33 7.18
CA SER A 63 1.88 14.78 7.27
C SER A 63 3.20 15.16 7.95
N VAL A 64 3.80 14.26 8.72
CA VAL A 64 5.09 14.43 9.37
C VAL A 64 6.24 14.43 8.35
N ARG A 65 6.04 13.85 7.16
CA ARG A 65 7.05 13.83 6.07
C ARG A 65 7.30 15.19 5.43
N ASN A 66 6.48 16.21 5.69
CA ASN A 66 6.63 17.54 5.12
C ASN A 66 7.09 18.54 6.18
N PRO A 67 8.40 18.89 6.23
CA PRO A 67 8.96 19.85 7.21
C PRO A 67 8.30 21.24 7.14
N SER A 68 7.74 21.61 5.99
CA SER A 68 7.05 22.89 5.80
C SER A 68 5.63 22.93 6.39
N SER A 69 5.11 21.82 6.94
CA SER A 69 3.77 21.78 7.51
C SER A 69 3.63 22.44 8.90
N GLY A 70 4.74 22.84 9.54
CA GLY A 70 4.73 23.49 10.85
C GLY A 70 4.08 22.66 11.97
N HIS A 71 3.97 21.34 11.79
CA HIS A 71 3.44 20.45 12.81
C HIS A 71 4.54 20.13 13.82
N ILE A 72 4.47 20.79 14.95
CA ILE A 72 5.17 20.34 16.16
C ILE A 72 4.42 19.09 16.61
N MET A 73 5.06 17.93 16.48
CA MET A 73 4.55 16.67 17.01
C MET A 73 4.62 16.75 18.54
N ASP A 74 3.52 16.45 19.23
CA ASP A 74 3.54 16.36 20.68
C ASP A 74 4.33 15.12 21.13
N GLU A 75 5.05 15.27 22.23
CA GLU A 75 5.90 14.23 22.82
C GLU A 75 5.14 12.92 23.08
N SER A 76 3.88 12.99 23.45
CA SER A 76 3.06 11.80 23.73
C SER A 76 2.76 10.99 22.46
N SER A 77 2.52 11.66 21.35
CA SER A 77 2.34 11.01 20.04
C SER A 77 3.62 10.37 19.52
N TRP A 78 4.77 11.01 19.76
CA TRP A 78 6.07 10.48 19.45
C TRP A 78 6.39 9.20 20.23
N ARG A 79 6.30 9.24 21.56
CA ARG A 79 6.53 8.09 22.43
C ARG A 79 5.59 6.93 22.12
N ARG A 80 4.32 7.22 21.84
CA ARG A 80 3.35 6.19 21.45
C ARG A 80 3.73 5.51 20.14
N ALA A 81 4.14 6.27 19.12
CA ALA A 81 4.56 5.70 17.83
C ALA A 81 5.78 4.78 17.97
N ILE A 82 6.75 5.17 18.80
CA ILE A 82 7.91 4.31 19.10
C ILE A 82 7.47 3.06 19.86
N ALA A 83 6.67 3.18 20.91
CA ALA A 83 6.21 2.03 21.70
C ALA A 83 5.39 1.06 20.84
N GLU A 84 4.58 1.55 19.91
CA GLU A 84 3.83 0.73 18.98
C GLU A 84 4.74 -0.02 18.00
N PHE A 85 5.77 0.65 17.47
CA PHE A 85 6.80 0.00 16.65
C PHE A 85 7.57 -1.06 17.44
N GLN A 86 8.00 -0.73 18.66
CA GLN A 86 8.71 -1.64 19.54
C GLN A 86 7.88 -2.89 19.83
N ASN A 87 6.60 -2.74 20.20
CA ASN A 87 5.68 -3.87 20.39
C ASN A 87 5.58 -4.74 19.14
N PHE A 88 5.44 -4.10 17.98
CA PHE A 88 5.32 -4.81 16.71
C PHE A 88 6.61 -5.55 16.34
N ALA A 89 7.76 -4.93 16.57
CA ALA A 89 9.07 -5.52 16.35
C ALA A 89 9.47 -6.52 17.46
N GLY A 90 8.59 -6.76 18.47
CA GLY A 90 8.83 -7.63 19.61
C GLY A 90 9.95 -7.14 20.51
N LEU A 91 10.15 -5.83 20.60
CA LEU A 91 11.06 -5.17 21.53
C LEU A 91 10.34 -4.81 22.84
N ASN A 92 11.11 -4.42 23.84
CA ASN A 92 10.53 -3.81 25.03
C ASN A 92 9.93 -2.44 24.69
N ALA A 93 8.65 -2.23 24.98
CA ALA A 93 7.92 -1.01 24.62
C ALA A 93 8.25 0.16 25.57
N THR A 94 9.45 0.72 25.45
CA THR A 94 9.92 1.84 26.27
C THR A 94 9.29 3.18 25.84
N GLY A 95 8.86 3.30 24.59
CA GLY A 95 8.46 4.56 23.96
C GLY A 95 9.62 5.53 23.74
N GLU A 96 10.85 5.05 23.86
CA GLU A 96 12.07 5.82 23.64
C GLU A 96 12.86 5.27 22.45
N LEU A 97 13.55 6.16 21.73
CA LEU A 97 14.40 5.76 20.60
C LEU A 97 15.75 5.28 21.13
N ASP A 98 15.74 4.08 21.75
CA ASP A 98 16.91 3.43 22.29
C ASP A 98 17.77 2.75 21.18
N GLU A 99 18.93 2.23 21.57
CA GLU A 99 19.88 1.61 20.66
C GLU A 99 19.31 0.35 20.00
N GLU A 100 18.54 -0.45 20.74
CA GLU A 100 17.91 -1.67 20.21
C GLU A 100 16.85 -1.31 19.17
N THR A 101 16.03 -0.29 19.43
CA THR A 101 15.05 0.24 18.51
C THR A 101 15.69 0.75 17.22
N THR A 102 16.72 1.57 17.33
CA THR A 102 17.45 2.12 16.16
C THR A 102 18.15 1.04 15.36
N LYS A 103 18.67 0.02 16.01
CA LYS A 103 19.27 -1.15 15.36
C LYS A 103 18.24 -1.90 14.52
N VAL A 104 17.03 -2.16 15.06
CA VAL A 104 15.96 -2.83 14.31
C VAL A 104 15.46 -1.96 13.16
N MET A 105 15.31 -0.64 13.35
CA MET A 105 14.97 0.28 12.27
C MET A 105 15.98 0.31 11.12
N SER A 106 17.22 -0.10 11.36
CA SER A 106 18.29 -0.16 10.35
C SER A 106 18.36 -1.48 9.60
N LEU A 107 17.55 -2.47 9.94
CA LEU A 107 17.53 -3.75 9.24
C LEU A 107 16.89 -3.63 7.87
N PRO A 108 17.40 -4.37 6.86
CA PRO A 108 16.71 -4.50 5.58
C PRO A 108 15.31 -5.11 5.78
N ARG A 109 14.32 -4.59 5.04
CA ARG A 109 12.94 -4.99 5.25
C ARG A 109 12.06 -4.80 4.02
N CYS A 110 10.85 -5.36 4.08
CA CYS A 110 9.77 -5.07 3.14
C CYS A 110 9.27 -3.63 3.27
N GLY A 111 8.95 -3.00 2.14
CA GLY A 111 8.47 -1.62 2.03
C GLY A 111 6.99 -1.45 2.34
N VAL A 112 6.21 -2.53 2.42
CA VAL A 112 4.79 -2.47 2.80
C VAL A 112 4.64 -1.94 4.22
N ARG A 113 3.57 -1.19 4.47
CA ARG A 113 3.29 -0.61 5.79
C ARG A 113 2.90 -1.68 6.80
N ASP A 114 3.43 -1.58 8.01
CA ASP A 114 3.09 -2.47 9.13
C ASP A 114 1.67 -2.21 9.64
N LYS A 115 1.26 -0.93 9.59
CA LYS A 115 -0.07 -0.49 9.99
C LYS A 115 -0.81 0.06 8.78
N VAL A 116 -1.97 -0.49 8.54
CA VAL A 116 -2.91 -0.04 7.53
C VAL A 116 -4.15 0.47 8.27
N GLY A 117 -4.33 1.79 8.23
CA GLY A 117 -5.43 2.49 8.91
C GLY A 117 -5.09 2.98 10.33
N PHE A 118 -5.79 4.05 10.76
CA PHE A 118 -5.73 4.57 12.13
C PHE A 118 -6.78 3.86 12.99
N GLY A 119 -6.37 3.00 13.90
CA GLY A 119 -7.26 2.36 14.87
C GLY A 119 -6.58 1.23 15.63
N GLU A 120 -6.71 1.25 16.96
CA GLU A 120 -6.24 0.20 17.86
C GLU A 120 -7.15 -1.02 17.74
N SER A 121 -6.82 -2.02 16.98
CA SER A 121 -7.11 -3.41 17.35
C SER A 121 -6.61 -4.39 16.31
N ARG A 122 -5.38 -4.85 16.49
CA ARG A 122 -5.00 -6.18 16.02
C ARG A 122 -5.61 -7.20 16.97
N ALA A 123 -6.81 -7.65 16.69
CA ALA A 123 -7.47 -8.71 17.47
C ALA A 123 -7.17 -10.12 16.94
N LYS A 124 -6.38 -10.27 15.87
CA LYS A 124 -6.02 -11.57 15.28
C LYS A 124 -4.51 -11.68 15.10
N ARG A 125 -3.97 -12.88 15.35
CA ARG A 125 -2.54 -13.21 15.26
C ARG A 125 -1.96 -13.06 13.85
N TYR A 126 -2.77 -13.15 12.81
CA TYR A 126 -2.41 -12.87 11.41
C TYR A 126 -3.21 -11.66 10.93
N ALA A 127 -2.51 -10.70 10.35
CA ALA A 127 -3.13 -9.50 9.82
C ALA A 127 -3.60 -9.79 8.40
N LEU A 128 -4.92 -9.88 8.21
CA LEU A 128 -5.55 -9.95 6.91
C LEU A 128 -5.88 -8.53 6.46
N GLN A 129 -5.42 -8.16 5.27
CA GLN A 129 -5.73 -6.85 4.66
C GLN A 129 -7.17 -6.77 4.13
N GLY A 130 -7.88 -7.88 4.13
CA GLY A 130 -9.22 -7.92 3.69
C GLY A 130 -9.43 -8.03 2.19
N SER A 131 -8.39 -8.30 1.45
CA SER A 131 -8.51 -8.57 0.03
C SER A 131 -7.89 -9.91 -0.32
N ARG A 132 -8.56 -10.65 -1.21
CA ARG A 132 -8.07 -11.92 -1.76
C ARG A 132 -8.47 -12.05 -3.22
N TRP A 133 -7.76 -12.86 -3.97
CA TRP A 133 -8.18 -13.25 -5.30
C TRP A 133 -9.44 -14.12 -5.20
N ARG A 134 -10.41 -13.85 -6.07
CA ARG A 134 -11.64 -14.66 -6.15
C ARG A 134 -11.49 -15.89 -7.03
N VAL A 135 -10.36 -16.00 -7.73
CA VAL A 135 -9.97 -17.14 -8.56
C VAL A 135 -8.79 -17.85 -7.94
N LYS A 136 -8.73 -19.18 -8.10
CA LYS A 136 -7.61 -19.98 -7.57
C LYS A 136 -6.47 -20.13 -8.57
N ASN A 137 -6.73 -19.96 -9.86
CA ASN A 137 -5.75 -20.09 -10.93
C ASN A 137 -5.20 -18.70 -11.27
N LEU A 138 -4.06 -18.34 -10.70
CA LEU A 138 -3.43 -17.05 -10.88
C LEU A 138 -2.37 -17.10 -11.98
N THR A 139 -2.25 -16.01 -12.71
CA THR A 139 -1.18 -15.86 -13.72
C THR A 139 -0.27 -14.71 -13.31
N TYR A 140 1.03 -14.86 -13.59
CA TYR A 140 2.02 -13.82 -13.35
C TYR A 140 2.96 -13.64 -14.53
N LYS A 141 3.61 -12.49 -14.63
CA LYS A 141 4.69 -12.23 -15.59
C LYS A 141 5.80 -11.42 -14.93
N ILE A 142 7.02 -11.62 -15.43
CA ILE A 142 8.17 -10.79 -15.07
C ILE A 142 8.40 -9.84 -16.25
N SER A 143 7.96 -8.60 -16.12
CA SER A 143 8.08 -7.60 -17.20
C SER A 143 9.45 -6.92 -17.20
N LYS A 144 10.13 -6.87 -16.06
CA LYS A 144 11.49 -6.36 -15.95
C LYS A 144 12.31 -7.22 -14.99
N TYR A 145 13.40 -7.80 -15.52
CA TYR A 145 14.32 -8.67 -14.80
C TYR A 145 15.44 -7.88 -14.09
N PRO A 146 16.03 -8.45 -13.02
CA PRO A 146 17.17 -7.83 -12.36
C PRO A 146 18.39 -7.78 -13.28
N SER A 147 19.20 -6.73 -13.10
CA SER A 147 20.36 -6.49 -13.97
C SER A 147 21.53 -7.47 -13.77
N LYS A 148 21.60 -8.14 -12.61
CA LYS A 148 22.76 -8.93 -12.19
C LYS A 148 22.54 -10.44 -12.08
N LEU A 149 21.34 -10.95 -12.34
CA LEU A 149 21.00 -12.38 -12.26
C LEU A 149 20.60 -12.94 -13.63
N ASN A 150 20.79 -14.25 -13.80
CA ASN A 150 20.34 -14.97 -14.99
C ASN A 150 18.81 -15.09 -14.98
N ARG A 151 18.16 -14.81 -16.12
CA ARG A 151 16.69 -14.83 -16.24
C ARG A 151 16.08 -16.20 -15.91
N ALA A 152 16.69 -17.29 -16.34
CA ALA A 152 16.17 -18.65 -16.08
C ALA A 152 16.25 -19.00 -14.58
N GLU A 153 17.29 -18.55 -13.89
CA GLU A 153 17.42 -18.70 -12.45
C GLU A 153 16.37 -17.87 -11.71
N VAL A 154 16.13 -16.63 -12.15
CA VAL A 154 15.07 -15.76 -11.60
C VAL A 154 13.70 -16.40 -11.80
N ASP A 155 13.38 -16.90 -13.02
CA ASP A 155 12.12 -17.60 -13.30
C ASP A 155 11.92 -18.77 -12.32
N THR A 156 12.99 -19.54 -12.07
CA THR A 156 12.95 -20.70 -11.15
C THR A 156 12.71 -20.29 -9.71
N GLU A 157 13.43 -19.27 -9.21
CA GLU A 157 13.31 -18.83 -7.83
C GLU A 157 11.95 -18.17 -7.54
N LEU A 158 11.41 -17.40 -8.48
CA LEU A 158 10.09 -16.81 -8.34
C LEU A 158 8.96 -17.86 -8.41
N ALA A 159 9.08 -18.86 -9.29
CA ALA A 159 8.15 -19.99 -9.32
C ALA A 159 8.18 -20.78 -7.99
N LYS A 160 9.36 -21.01 -7.43
CA LYS A 160 9.56 -21.64 -6.13
C LYS A 160 8.95 -20.78 -4.99
N ALA A 161 9.07 -19.45 -5.08
CA ALA A 161 8.46 -18.54 -4.10
C ALA A 161 6.92 -18.61 -4.11
N PHE A 162 6.29 -18.75 -5.28
CA PHE A 162 4.85 -19.01 -5.37
C PHE A 162 4.47 -20.39 -4.84
N SER A 163 5.32 -21.43 -5.05
CA SER A 163 5.00 -22.78 -4.60
C SER A 163 4.87 -22.89 -3.08
N VAL A 164 5.58 -22.03 -2.32
CA VAL A 164 5.46 -21.93 -0.87
C VAL A 164 4.00 -21.81 -0.41
N TRP A 165 3.20 -21.02 -1.13
CA TRP A 165 1.80 -20.77 -0.83
C TRP A 165 0.85 -21.84 -1.40
N SER A 166 1.16 -22.36 -2.59
CA SER A 166 0.38 -23.45 -3.20
C SER A 166 0.55 -24.80 -2.51
N ASP A 167 1.58 -24.95 -1.69
CA ASP A 167 1.76 -26.17 -0.90
C ASP A 167 0.71 -26.32 0.21
N TYR A 168 0.11 -25.23 0.66
CA TYR A 168 -0.87 -25.20 1.75
C TYR A 168 -2.30 -24.85 1.30
N THR A 169 -2.49 -24.47 0.05
CA THR A 169 -3.79 -24.05 -0.52
C THR A 169 -4.00 -24.64 -1.91
N ASP A 170 -5.21 -24.51 -2.46
CA ASP A 170 -5.50 -24.92 -3.86
C ASP A 170 -5.12 -23.84 -4.88
N LEU A 171 -4.35 -22.83 -4.50
CA LEU A 171 -3.86 -21.83 -5.44
C LEU A 171 -2.89 -22.46 -6.46
N THR A 172 -3.02 -22.06 -7.72
CA THR A 172 -2.09 -22.41 -8.78
C THR A 172 -1.55 -21.15 -9.45
N PHE A 173 -0.29 -21.19 -9.86
CA PHE A 173 0.41 -20.06 -10.44
C PHE A 173 1.00 -20.44 -11.79
N THR A 174 0.65 -19.66 -12.82
CA THR A 174 1.14 -19.91 -14.19
C THR A 174 1.87 -18.68 -14.71
N GLN A 175 3.14 -18.84 -15.05
CA GLN A 175 3.91 -17.77 -15.69
C GLN A 175 3.45 -17.55 -17.12
N LYS A 176 3.18 -16.29 -17.49
CA LYS A 176 2.96 -15.84 -18.87
C LYS A 176 4.10 -14.92 -19.29
N ARG A 177 4.47 -14.96 -20.57
CA ARG A 177 5.53 -14.08 -21.11
C ARG A 177 4.96 -12.77 -21.66
N THR A 178 3.70 -12.75 -22.03
CA THR A 178 3.00 -11.61 -22.66
C THR A 178 1.55 -11.57 -22.24
N GLY A 179 0.87 -10.45 -22.50
CA GLY A 179 -0.54 -10.26 -22.19
C GLY A 179 -0.81 -9.82 -20.75
N GLN A 180 -2.08 -9.74 -20.41
CA GLN A 180 -2.53 -9.39 -19.07
C GLN A 180 -2.37 -10.55 -18.11
N VAL A 181 -2.02 -10.27 -16.88
CA VAL A 181 -1.82 -11.23 -15.79
C VAL A 181 -2.44 -10.70 -14.51
N HIS A 182 -2.55 -11.54 -13.49
CA HIS A 182 -3.01 -11.14 -12.16
C HIS A 182 -1.91 -10.42 -11.38
N ILE A 183 -0.64 -10.85 -11.53
CA ILE A 183 0.49 -10.32 -10.76
C ILE A 183 1.61 -9.96 -11.74
N GLU A 184 1.98 -8.69 -11.79
CA GLU A 184 3.14 -8.22 -12.55
C GLU A 184 4.35 -8.06 -11.62
N ILE A 185 5.50 -8.56 -12.06
CA ILE A 185 6.74 -8.54 -11.29
C ILE A 185 7.77 -7.66 -12.01
N ARG A 186 8.34 -6.68 -11.29
CA ARG A 186 9.33 -5.76 -11.84
C ARG A 186 10.50 -5.55 -10.88
N PHE A 187 11.72 -5.47 -11.44
CA PHE A 187 12.91 -5.04 -10.71
C PHE A 187 13.21 -3.59 -11.10
N GLU A 188 13.08 -2.67 -10.16
CA GLU A 188 13.12 -1.23 -10.37
C GLU A 188 14.19 -0.57 -9.51
N LYS A 189 14.53 0.71 -9.78
CA LYS A 189 15.48 1.49 -8.97
C LYS A 189 14.91 2.85 -8.67
N GLY A 190 15.07 3.30 -7.42
CA GLY A 190 14.64 4.64 -7.01
C GLY A 190 13.17 4.91 -7.30
N GLU A 191 12.88 6.08 -7.84
CA GLU A 191 11.53 6.45 -8.27
C GLU A 191 11.13 5.66 -9.53
N HIS A 192 10.01 4.94 -9.45
CA HIS A 192 9.55 4.03 -10.53
C HIS A 192 8.05 4.13 -10.84
N GLY A 193 7.44 5.24 -10.43
CA GLY A 193 6.11 5.66 -10.88
C GLY A 193 4.94 5.21 -10.01
N ASP A 194 5.17 4.55 -8.89
CA ASP A 194 4.14 4.13 -7.93
C ASP A 194 4.08 4.99 -6.67
N GLY A 195 5.02 5.93 -6.52
CA GLY A 195 5.11 6.85 -5.38
C GLY A 195 5.72 6.26 -4.12
N ASP A 196 6.28 5.04 -4.18
CA ASP A 196 7.05 4.39 -3.12
C ASP A 196 8.48 4.08 -3.63
N PRO A 197 9.35 5.12 -3.77
CA PRO A 197 10.68 4.95 -4.34
C PRO A 197 11.56 4.05 -3.50
N PHE A 198 12.41 3.26 -4.17
CA PHE A 198 13.46 2.49 -3.51
C PHE A 198 14.61 3.38 -3.05
N ASP A 199 15.24 2.97 -1.97
CA ASP A 199 16.31 3.74 -1.28
C ASP A 199 17.74 3.25 -1.61
N GLY A 200 17.88 2.25 -2.48
CA GLY A 200 19.16 1.66 -2.88
C GLY A 200 19.57 0.51 -1.97
N PRO A 201 20.85 0.10 -2.00
CA PRO A 201 21.30 -1.11 -1.30
C PRO A 201 21.04 -1.06 0.21
N GLY A 202 20.28 -2.04 0.71
CA GLY A 202 19.77 -2.09 2.09
C GLY A 202 18.46 -1.32 2.26
N GLY A 203 17.94 -1.18 3.49
CA GLY A 203 16.68 -0.50 3.73
C GLY A 203 15.49 -1.25 3.15
N THR A 204 14.78 -0.67 2.20
CA THR A 204 13.61 -1.27 1.54
C THR A 204 14.04 -2.19 0.41
N LEU A 205 13.87 -3.51 0.59
CA LEU A 205 14.29 -4.53 -0.39
C LEU A 205 13.30 -4.70 -1.56
N ALA A 206 12.02 -4.67 -1.23
CA ALA A 206 10.92 -4.90 -2.15
C ALA A 206 9.62 -4.40 -1.53
N HIS A 207 8.56 -4.30 -2.32
CA HIS A 207 7.20 -4.11 -1.85
C HIS A 207 6.22 -4.76 -2.81
N ALA A 208 5.04 -5.15 -2.32
CA ALA A 208 3.97 -5.68 -3.15
C ALA A 208 2.63 -5.06 -2.81
N TYR A 209 1.72 -5.10 -3.78
CA TYR A 209 0.37 -4.62 -3.65
C TYR A 209 -0.56 -5.78 -3.29
N PHE A 210 -1.58 -5.49 -2.49
CA PHE A 210 -2.60 -6.48 -2.17
C PHE A 210 -3.50 -6.77 -3.38
N PRO A 211 -4.23 -7.90 -3.40
CA PRO A 211 -5.08 -8.28 -4.53
C PRO A 211 -6.04 -7.20 -5.01
N VAL A 212 -6.61 -6.42 -4.10
CA VAL A 212 -7.49 -5.29 -4.43
C VAL A 212 -6.78 -4.19 -5.23
N TYR A 213 -5.45 -4.14 -5.21
CA TYR A 213 -4.61 -3.18 -5.94
C TYR A 213 -3.87 -3.80 -7.11
N GLY A 214 -4.20 -5.03 -7.51
CA GLY A 214 -3.58 -5.69 -8.63
C GLY A 214 -2.54 -6.75 -8.26
N GLY A 215 -2.08 -6.80 -7.02
CA GLY A 215 -1.14 -7.82 -6.53
C GLY A 215 0.29 -7.71 -7.07
N ASP A 216 0.65 -6.63 -7.79
CA ASP A 216 1.96 -6.45 -8.40
C ASP A 216 3.07 -6.39 -7.35
N ALA A 217 4.26 -6.88 -7.70
CA ALA A 217 5.41 -6.92 -6.82
C ALA A 217 6.64 -6.26 -7.45
N HIS A 218 7.25 -5.33 -6.73
CA HIS A 218 8.42 -4.57 -7.15
C HIS A 218 9.61 -4.88 -6.25
N PHE A 219 10.78 -5.09 -6.85
CA PHE A 219 12.03 -5.45 -6.18
C PHE A 219 13.09 -4.39 -6.49
N ASP A 220 13.86 -3.97 -5.51
CA ASP A 220 14.95 -3.00 -5.74
C ASP A 220 16.10 -3.65 -6.52
N ASP A 221 16.30 -3.27 -7.79
CA ASP A 221 17.41 -3.74 -8.62
C ASP A 221 18.77 -3.12 -8.22
N ALA A 222 18.81 -2.24 -7.24
CA ALA A 222 20.06 -1.78 -6.64
C ALA A 222 20.62 -2.80 -5.64
N GLU A 223 19.78 -3.69 -5.13
CA GLU A 223 20.16 -4.73 -4.19
C GLU A 223 21.15 -5.75 -4.78
N MET A 224 21.86 -6.41 -3.87
CA MET A 224 22.74 -7.51 -4.22
C MET A 224 21.99 -8.84 -4.15
N TRP A 225 21.09 -9.04 -5.13
CA TRP A 225 20.29 -10.26 -5.21
C TRP A 225 21.17 -11.49 -5.35
N SER A 226 20.81 -12.55 -4.62
CA SER A 226 21.52 -13.83 -4.63
C SER A 226 20.56 -15.01 -4.66
N ILE A 227 21.06 -16.15 -5.16
CA ILE A 227 20.35 -17.43 -5.25
C ILE A 227 21.13 -18.44 -4.43
N ASN A 228 20.44 -19.17 -3.55
CA ASN A 228 21.01 -20.21 -2.69
C ASN A 228 22.28 -19.77 -1.93
N SER A 229 22.34 -18.53 -1.49
CA SER A 229 23.51 -17.95 -0.85
C SER A 229 23.17 -17.08 0.35
N ARG A 230 24.01 -17.13 1.37
CA ARG A 230 23.96 -16.22 2.53
C ARG A 230 24.63 -14.87 2.27
N ARG A 231 25.26 -14.68 1.11
CA ARG A 231 25.88 -13.40 0.72
C ARG A 231 24.87 -12.63 -0.12
N GLY A 232 24.63 -11.39 0.26
CA GLY A 232 23.61 -10.54 -0.36
C GLY A 232 22.19 -10.87 0.10
N THR A 233 21.22 -10.41 -0.66
CA THR A 233 19.78 -10.55 -0.38
C THR A 233 19.22 -11.74 -1.16
N ASN A 234 18.70 -12.75 -0.47
CA ASN A 234 18.20 -13.95 -1.14
C ASN A 234 16.86 -13.66 -1.84
N LEU A 235 16.82 -13.87 -3.14
CA LEU A 235 15.64 -13.58 -3.98
C LEU A 235 14.43 -14.41 -3.60
N PHE A 236 14.61 -15.72 -3.38
CA PHE A 236 13.51 -16.63 -3.05
C PHE A 236 12.76 -16.21 -1.80
N GLN A 237 13.47 -15.92 -0.70
CA GLN A 237 12.81 -15.61 0.57
C GLN A 237 12.12 -14.23 0.55
N VAL A 238 12.72 -13.23 -0.08
CA VAL A 238 12.07 -11.92 -0.26
C VAL A 238 10.85 -12.06 -1.17
N ALA A 239 10.98 -12.78 -2.29
CA ALA A 239 9.85 -12.99 -3.20
C ALA A 239 8.71 -13.77 -2.55
N ALA A 240 9.00 -14.81 -1.77
CA ALA A 240 7.98 -15.55 -1.04
C ALA A 240 7.21 -14.64 -0.06
N HIS A 241 7.90 -13.72 0.63
CA HIS A 241 7.29 -12.71 1.49
C HIS A 241 6.40 -11.75 0.69
N GLU A 242 6.92 -11.13 -0.39
CA GLU A 242 6.15 -10.18 -1.21
C GLU A 242 4.93 -10.82 -1.86
N PHE A 243 5.04 -12.09 -2.27
CA PHE A 243 3.89 -12.83 -2.79
C PHE A 243 2.82 -13.12 -1.72
N GLY A 244 3.20 -13.21 -0.45
CA GLY A 244 2.23 -13.21 0.65
C GLY A 244 1.34 -11.96 0.62
N HIS A 245 1.93 -10.78 0.40
CA HIS A 245 1.17 -9.53 0.20
C HIS A 245 0.34 -9.56 -1.08
N SER A 246 0.91 -10.01 -2.19
CA SER A 246 0.20 -10.20 -3.46
C SER A 246 -1.01 -11.13 -3.33
N LEU A 247 -1.03 -11.99 -2.30
CA LEU A 247 -2.11 -12.90 -1.97
C LEU A 247 -3.04 -12.38 -0.86
N GLY A 248 -2.75 -11.24 -0.23
CA GLY A 248 -3.62 -10.59 0.75
C GLY A 248 -3.18 -10.67 2.21
N LEU A 249 -2.00 -11.20 2.50
CA LEU A 249 -1.43 -11.20 3.85
C LEU A 249 -0.74 -9.87 4.16
N SER A 250 -0.95 -9.35 5.35
CA SER A 250 -0.17 -8.21 5.90
C SER A 250 1.04 -8.71 6.68
N HIS A 251 1.88 -7.77 7.12
CA HIS A 251 2.97 -8.10 8.03
C HIS A 251 2.48 -8.77 9.31
N SER A 252 3.21 -9.77 9.75
CA SER A 252 3.03 -10.46 11.03
C SER A 252 3.95 -9.87 12.11
N ASP A 253 3.49 -9.83 13.36
CA ASP A 253 4.29 -9.54 14.55
C ASP A 253 4.95 -10.80 15.14
N VAL A 254 4.69 -11.96 14.55
CA VAL A 254 5.37 -13.22 14.87
C VAL A 254 6.74 -13.22 14.19
N ARG A 255 7.81 -13.10 14.97
CA ARG A 255 9.18 -12.98 14.45
C ARG A 255 9.65 -14.13 13.57
N SER A 256 9.13 -15.36 13.78
CA SER A 256 9.45 -16.55 12.99
C SER A 256 8.67 -16.63 11.69
N ALA A 257 7.56 -15.91 11.56
CA ALA A 257 6.74 -15.90 10.36
C ALA A 257 7.51 -15.34 9.15
N LEU A 258 7.21 -15.87 7.96
CA LEU A 258 7.71 -15.33 6.70
C LEU A 258 7.20 -13.89 6.50
N MET A 259 5.96 -13.63 6.90
CA MET A 259 5.34 -12.31 6.80
C MET A 259 5.84 -11.30 7.84
N ALA A 260 6.82 -11.63 8.70
CA ALA A 260 7.52 -10.61 9.50
C ALA A 260 8.30 -9.65 8.57
N PRO A 261 8.26 -8.32 8.81
CA PRO A 261 8.76 -7.34 7.83
C PRO A 261 10.28 -7.32 7.64
N PHE A 262 11.04 -7.82 8.63
CA PHE A 262 12.51 -7.71 8.62
C PHE A 262 13.16 -8.92 7.97
N TYR A 263 14.05 -8.67 7.01
CA TYR A 263 14.82 -9.72 6.36
C TYR A 263 15.84 -10.34 7.33
N ARG A 264 15.79 -11.66 7.47
CA ARG A 264 16.63 -12.43 8.42
C ARG A 264 17.78 -13.18 7.78
N GLY A 265 18.00 -12.99 6.48
CA GLY A 265 19.01 -13.72 5.72
C GLY A 265 18.47 -15.04 5.15
N TYR A 266 19.31 -15.69 4.34
CA TYR A 266 18.96 -16.95 3.68
C TYR A 266 18.95 -18.13 4.64
N ASP A 267 17.81 -18.81 4.71
CA ASP A 267 17.63 -20.09 5.37
C ASP A 267 17.43 -21.22 4.35
N PRO A 268 18.40 -22.15 4.18
CA PRO A 268 18.26 -23.26 3.26
C PRO A 268 17.24 -24.31 3.73
N ALA A 269 16.85 -24.31 5.01
CA ALA A 269 15.84 -25.18 5.60
C ALA A 269 14.50 -24.47 5.79
N PHE A 270 14.26 -23.41 5.02
CA PHE A 270 13.08 -22.55 5.12
C PHE A 270 11.77 -23.36 5.10
N GLN A 271 10.92 -23.07 6.06
CA GLN A 271 9.54 -23.56 6.14
C GLN A 271 8.64 -22.41 6.60
N LEU A 272 7.37 -22.41 6.15
CA LEU A 272 6.38 -21.46 6.66
C LEU A 272 6.11 -21.69 8.14
N ASP A 273 6.00 -20.58 8.88
CA ASP A 273 5.47 -20.59 10.24
C ASP A 273 3.98 -20.94 10.25
N GLN A 274 3.48 -21.43 11.39
CA GLN A 274 2.06 -21.71 11.55
C GLN A 274 1.19 -20.45 11.41
N ASP A 275 1.73 -19.27 11.71
CA ASP A 275 1.06 -18.00 11.51
C ASP A 275 0.80 -17.72 10.03
N ASP A 276 1.82 -17.91 9.17
CA ASP A 276 1.72 -17.78 7.72
C ASP A 276 0.73 -18.79 7.13
N ILE A 277 0.82 -20.06 7.56
CA ILE A 277 -0.06 -21.14 7.10
C ILE A 277 -1.52 -20.84 7.45
N GLN A 278 -1.79 -20.46 8.70
CA GLN A 278 -3.15 -20.11 9.14
C GLN A 278 -3.65 -18.88 8.42
N GLY A 279 -2.78 -17.89 8.19
CA GLY A 279 -3.08 -16.69 7.43
C GLY A 279 -3.56 -17.02 6.02
N ILE A 280 -2.75 -17.73 5.24
CA ILE A 280 -3.09 -18.04 3.85
C ILE A 280 -4.30 -18.99 3.74
N GLN A 281 -4.42 -19.95 4.65
CA GLN A 281 -5.57 -20.87 4.67
C GLN A 281 -6.87 -20.18 5.09
N SER A 282 -6.81 -19.12 5.90
CA SER A 282 -7.99 -18.31 6.22
C SER A 282 -8.52 -17.55 5.01
N LEU A 283 -7.63 -17.19 4.05
CA LEU A 283 -8.00 -16.51 2.80
C LEU A 283 -8.50 -17.48 1.72
N TYR A 284 -7.85 -18.64 1.56
CA TYR A 284 -8.06 -19.51 0.39
C TYR A 284 -8.52 -20.93 0.73
N GLY A 285 -8.66 -21.27 2.00
CA GLY A 285 -8.97 -22.62 2.46
C GLY A 285 -7.74 -23.54 2.48
N HIS A 286 -7.93 -24.72 3.05
CA HIS A 286 -6.92 -25.78 3.08
C HIS A 286 -6.79 -26.41 1.69
N LYS A 287 -5.58 -26.91 1.37
CA LYS A 287 -5.35 -27.71 0.18
C LYS A 287 -6.22 -28.96 0.22
N THR A 288 -7.01 -29.18 -0.84
CA THR A 288 -7.81 -30.41 -0.99
C THR A 288 -6.87 -31.58 -1.26
N GLN A 289 -6.85 -32.57 -0.36
CA GLN A 289 -6.16 -33.83 -0.64
C GLN A 289 -6.92 -34.55 -1.75
N THR A 290 -6.33 -34.68 -2.92
CA THR A 290 -6.77 -35.66 -3.91
C THR A 290 -6.37 -37.03 -3.36
N ASP A 291 -7.37 -37.80 -2.89
CA ASP A 291 -7.19 -39.18 -2.44
C ASP A 291 -6.65 -40.05 -3.59
N ILE A 292 -5.34 -40.28 -3.61
CA ILE A 292 -4.75 -41.39 -4.32
C ILE A 292 -4.58 -42.52 -3.30
N GLY A 293 -5.62 -43.32 -3.19
CA GLY A 293 -5.64 -44.69 -2.72
C GLY A 293 -5.07 -45.02 -1.33
N GLY A 294 -5.93 -45.37 -0.40
CA GLY A 294 -5.70 -46.44 0.58
C GLY A 294 -5.40 -46.01 2.03
N GLY A 295 -6.36 -46.26 2.90
CA GLY A 295 -6.12 -46.48 4.32
C GLY A 295 -6.70 -45.40 5.27
N SER A 296 -7.94 -45.54 5.65
CA SER A 296 -8.59 -44.77 6.71
C SER A 296 -7.99 -45.06 8.06
N VAL A 297 -7.36 -44.07 8.68
CA VAL A 297 -7.13 -44.04 10.13
C VAL A 297 -8.14 -43.04 10.71
N PRO A 298 -8.99 -43.40 11.67
CA PRO A 298 -9.93 -42.45 12.27
C PRO A 298 -9.17 -41.43 13.14
N VAL A 299 -9.19 -40.17 12.73
CA VAL A 299 -8.76 -39.04 13.56
C VAL A 299 -9.91 -38.69 14.51
N PRO A 300 -9.66 -38.50 15.83
CA PRO A 300 -10.71 -38.08 16.77
C PRO A 300 -11.31 -36.76 16.37
N SER A 301 -12.62 -36.71 16.25
CA SER A 301 -13.41 -35.51 15.93
C SER A 301 -13.27 -34.49 17.07
N VAL A 302 -12.51 -33.42 16.81
CA VAL A 302 -12.61 -32.17 17.55
C VAL A 302 -13.93 -31.49 17.15
N PRO A 303 -14.71 -30.93 18.08
CA PRO A 303 -15.97 -30.30 17.74
C PRO A 303 -15.76 -29.20 16.70
N ARG A 304 -16.37 -29.39 15.55
CA ARG A 304 -16.40 -28.48 14.41
C ARG A 304 -16.97 -27.15 14.87
N ALA A 305 -16.10 -26.14 15.03
CA ALA A 305 -16.56 -24.78 15.08
C ALA A 305 -17.41 -24.51 13.82
N THR A 306 -18.59 -24.04 14.03
CA THR A 306 -19.63 -23.83 13.02
C THR A 306 -19.02 -23.10 11.82
N THR A 307 -18.92 -23.80 10.69
CA THR A 307 -18.55 -23.22 9.39
C THR A 307 -19.56 -22.12 9.10
N GLN A 308 -19.11 -20.88 9.10
CA GLN A 308 -19.92 -19.78 8.61
C GLN A 308 -20.19 -20.08 7.13
N GLN A 309 -21.47 -20.28 6.81
CA GLN A 309 -21.99 -20.40 5.47
C GLN A 309 -21.49 -19.20 4.64
N PRO A 310 -21.10 -19.36 3.35
CA PRO A 310 -20.80 -18.23 2.49
C PRO A 310 -21.93 -17.21 2.62
N SER A 311 -21.58 -15.93 2.82
CA SER A 311 -22.58 -14.87 2.93
C SER A 311 -23.44 -14.91 1.66
N ALA A 312 -24.73 -15.23 1.82
CA ALA A 312 -25.67 -15.14 0.71
C ALA A 312 -25.62 -13.70 0.19
N GLU A 313 -25.55 -13.53 -1.13
CA GLU A 313 -25.61 -12.21 -1.77
C GLU A 313 -26.82 -11.45 -1.22
N ASP A 314 -26.62 -10.18 -0.82
CA ASP A 314 -27.74 -9.35 -0.38
C ASP A 314 -28.50 -8.82 -1.61
N PRO A 315 -29.75 -9.28 -1.85
CA PRO A 315 -30.49 -8.90 -3.06
C PRO A 315 -30.76 -7.40 -3.15
N ALA A 316 -30.85 -6.70 -2.01
CA ALA A 316 -31.14 -5.26 -1.98
C ALA A 316 -29.93 -4.42 -2.44
N LEU A 317 -28.72 -4.84 -2.07
CA LEU A 317 -27.49 -4.16 -2.47
C LEU A 317 -26.94 -4.65 -3.81
N CYS A 318 -27.10 -5.93 -4.13
CA CYS A 318 -26.66 -6.46 -5.43
C CYS A 318 -27.57 -6.03 -6.58
N GLY A 319 -28.88 -5.87 -6.32
CA GLY A 319 -29.84 -5.36 -7.31
C GLY A 319 -29.73 -3.86 -7.55
N ASP A 320 -29.43 -3.09 -6.51
CA ASP A 320 -29.17 -1.64 -6.58
C ASP A 320 -27.99 -1.27 -5.66
N PRO A 321 -26.75 -1.23 -6.20
CA PRO A 321 -25.55 -0.99 -5.43
C PRO A 321 -25.33 0.49 -5.02
N LYS A 322 -26.31 1.34 -5.24
CA LYS A 322 -26.33 2.70 -4.72
C LYS A 322 -26.66 2.69 -3.23
N PHE A 323 -26.00 3.51 -2.45
CA PHE A 323 -26.25 3.70 -1.01
C PHE A 323 -26.11 5.19 -0.63
N ASP A 324 -26.64 5.53 0.53
CA ASP A 324 -26.68 6.93 1.00
C ASP A 324 -25.33 7.39 1.52
N THR A 325 -24.66 6.55 2.32
CA THR A 325 -23.32 6.88 2.85
C THR A 325 -22.53 5.62 3.22
N ILE A 326 -21.21 5.77 3.30
CA ILE A 326 -20.26 4.77 3.78
C ILE A 326 -19.27 5.43 4.74
N PHE A 327 -18.97 4.80 5.86
CA PHE A 327 -18.03 5.35 6.84
C PHE A 327 -17.34 4.24 7.65
N ASN A 328 -16.19 4.57 8.22
CA ASN A 328 -15.52 3.74 9.22
C ASN A 328 -15.91 4.22 10.61
N SER A 329 -16.31 3.29 11.48
CA SER A 329 -16.50 3.56 12.91
C SER A 329 -15.18 3.60 13.67
N ALA A 330 -15.20 4.09 14.91
CA ALA A 330 -14.00 4.23 15.75
C ALA A 330 -13.33 2.88 16.09
N ASP A 331 -14.11 1.78 16.08
CA ASP A 331 -13.65 0.41 16.28
C ASP A 331 -13.14 -0.26 14.98
N GLY A 332 -13.00 0.51 13.89
CA GLY A 332 -12.49 0.03 12.60
C GLY A 332 -13.51 -0.70 11.71
N GLY A 333 -14.77 -0.81 12.14
CA GLY A 333 -15.83 -1.39 11.30
C GLY A 333 -16.22 -0.45 10.16
N THR A 334 -16.40 -0.98 8.94
CA THR A 334 -16.91 -0.22 7.80
C THR A 334 -18.41 -0.49 7.65
N PHE A 335 -19.19 0.57 7.54
CA PHE A 335 -20.66 0.51 7.46
C PHE A 335 -21.18 1.24 6.23
N ILE A 336 -22.20 0.65 5.60
CA ILE A 336 -23.01 1.28 4.55
C ILE A 336 -24.40 1.54 5.10
N PHE A 337 -24.93 2.73 4.83
CA PHE A 337 -26.32 3.08 5.10
C PHE A 337 -27.09 3.26 3.80
N LYS A 338 -28.30 2.69 3.74
CA LYS A 338 -29.25 2.85 2.64
C LYS A 338 -30.67 2.86 3.18
N GLY A 339 -31.38 3.96 3.04
CA GLY A 339 -32.71 4.13 3.58
C GLY A 339 -32.73 4.04 5.10
N GLU A 340 -33.57 3.17 5.64
CA GLU A 340 -33.69 2.91 7.09
C GLU A 340 -32.74 1.82 7.59
N HIS A 341 -31.92 1.23 6.69
CA HIS A 341 -31.10 0.06 6.98
C HIS A 341 -29.62 0.36 6.89
N TYR A 342 -28.84 -0.48 7.57
CA TYR A 342 -27.40 -0.47 7.45
C TYR A 342 -26.83 -1.88 7.31
N TRP A 343 -25.65 -1.94 6.71
CA TRP A 343 -24.85 -3.14 6.53
C TRP A 343 -23.44 -2.90 7.08
N ARG A 344 -22.87 -3.95 7.63
CA ARG A 344 -21.44 -3.97 7.95
C ARG A 344 -20.72 -4.65 6.80
N LEU A 345 -19.67 -4.02 6.31
CA LEU A 345 -18.78 -4.61 5.32
C LEU A 345 -17.71 -5.45 6.00
N THR A 346 -17.40 -6.55 5.37
CA THR A 346 -16.25 -7.41 5.62
C THR A 346 -15.42 -7.48 4.35
N GLU A 347 -14.36 -8.21 4.40
CA GLU A 347 -13.47 -8.46 3.27
C GLU A 347 -14.15 -9.22 2.12
N ASP A 348 -15.14 -10.03 2.43
CA ASP A 348 -15.91 -10.82 1.47
C ASP A 348 -17.17 -10.10 0.95
N GLY A 349 -17.38 -8.85 1.35
CA GLY A 349 -18.57 -8.07 1.04
C GLY A 349 -19.43 -7.81 2.28
N VAL A 350 -20.74 -8.03 2.20
CA VAL A 350 -21.67 -7.79 3.29
C VAL A 350 -21.58 -8.89 4.35
N ALA A 351 -21.45 -8.48 5.62
CA ALA A 351 -21.44 -9.42 6.75
C ALA A 351 -22.77 -10.17 6.87
N SER A 352 -22.74 -11.43 7.33
CA SER A 352 -23.95 -12.20 7.61
C SER A 352 -24.80 -11.54 8.71
N GLY A 353 -26.15 -11.70 8.62
CA GLY A 353 -27.10 -11.13 9.58
C GLY A 353 -27.43 -9.65 9.35
N TYR A 354 -27.15 -9.10 8.19
CA TYR A 354 -27.59 -7.80 7.68
C TYR A 354 -28.57 -7.99 6.52
N PRO A 355 -29.43 -6.98 6.24
CA PRO A 355 -29.49 -5.63 6.82
C PRO A 355 -30.03 -5.58 8.25
N ARG A 356 -29.73 -4.47 8.94
CA ARG A 356 -30.29 -4.13 10.24
C ARG A 356 -30.83 -2.71 10.23
N LEU A 357 -31.81 -2.43 11.11
CA LEU A 357 -32.38 -1.08 11.24
C LEU A 357 -31.39 -0.12 11.91
N ILE A 358 -31.18 1.05 11.32
CA ILE A 358 -30.35 2.14 11.83
C ILE A 358 -30.84 2.55 13.25
N SER A 359 -32.17 2.70 13.42
CA SER A 359 -32.79 3.13 14.68
C SER A 359 -32.52 2.19 15.86
N ARG A 360 -32.22 0.90 15.60
CA ARG A 360 -31.86 -0.06 16.65
C ARG A 360 -30.40 0.03 17.07
N ALA A 361 -29.51 0.30 16.13
CA ALA A 361 -28.08 0.38 16.40
C ALA A 361 -27.67 1.80 16.86
N TRP A 362 -28.31 2.82 16.30
CA TRP A 362 -28.11 4.24 16.65
C TRP A 362 -29.43 4.87 17.08
N PRO A 363 -29.88 4.67 18.33
CA PRO A 363 -31.14 5.24 18.82
C PRO A 363 -31.20 6.75 18.66
N GLY A 364 -32.29 7.27 18.05
CA GLY A 364 -32.45 8.69 17.74
C GLY A 364 -31.86 9.18 16.43
N LEU A 365 -31.16 8.30 15.67
CA LEU A 365 -30.70 8.62 14.33
C LEU A 365 -31.80 8.28 13.31
N PRO A 366 -32.19 9.20 12.41
CA PRO A 366 -33.13 8.93 11.34
C PRO A 366 -32.48 8.08 10.25
N GLY A 367 -33.30 7.46 9.38
CA GLY A 367 -32.81 6.86 8.13
C GLY A 367 -32.53 7.90 7.04
N ASN A 368 -32.09 7.44 5.86
CA ASN A 368 -31.72 8.28 4.70
C ASN A 368 -30.72 9.38 5.11
N ILE A 369 -29.58 8.97 5.65
CA ILE A 369 -28.49 9.85 6.10
C ILE A 369 -27.74 10.35 4.88
N ASP A 370 -27.57 11.67 4.74
CA ASP A 370 -26.86 12.29 3.61
C ASP A 370 -25.39 11.90 3.59
N THR A 371 -24.71 11.96 4.74
CA THR A 371 -23.29 11.57 4.85
C THR A 371 -22.87 11.32 6.29
N ALA A 372 -21.74 10.60 6.47
CA ALA A 372 -21.17 10.33 7.78
C ALA A 372 -19.65 10.21 7.74
N PHE A 373 -18.99 10.54 8.84
CA PHE A 373 -17.57 10.25 9.05
C PHE A 373 -17.26 10.11 10.53
N THR A 374 -16.19 9.39 10.85
CA THR A 374 -15.61 9.38 12.20
C THR A 374 -14.39 10.27 12.24
N TYR A 375 -14.36 11.19 13.23
CA TYR A 375 -13.26 12.12 13.40
C TYR A 375 -12.20 11.54 14.35
N LYS A 376 -11.00 12.13 14.36
CA LYS A 376 -9.86 11.71 15.21
C LYS A 376 -10.13 11.70 16.73
N ASN A 377 -11.24 12.29 17.16
CA ASN A 377 -11.69 12.23 18.56
C ASN A 377 -12.51 10.97 18.88
N GLY A 378 -12.58 10.00 17.98
CA GLY A 378 -13.35 8.76 18.11
C GLY A 378 -14.87 8.93 17.99
N LYS A 379 -15.35 10.14 17.66
CA LYS A 379 -16.78 10.41 17.50
C LYS A 379 -17.20 10.28 16.04
N THR A 380 -18.36 9.65 15.82
CA THR A 380 -19.00 9.57 14.51
C THR A 380 -20.02 10.68 14.35
N TYR A 381 -19.97 11.37 13.23
CA TYR A 381 -20.85 12.45 12.86
C TYR A 381 -21.72 12.02 11.69
N PHE A 382 -23.04 12.15 11.83
CA PHE A 382 -24.05 11.87 10.81
C PHE A 382 -24.74 13.16 10.40
N PHE A 383 -25.00 13.34 9.11
CA PHE A 383 -25.60 14.56 8.56
C PHE A 383 -26.87 14.20 7.80
N LYS A 384 -27.92 15.00 7.99
CA LYS A 384 -29.15 14.93 7.20
C LYS A 384 -29.82 16.29 7.14
N GLY A 385 -30.08 16.78 5.92
CA GLY A 385 -30.69 18.09 5.72
C GLY A 385 -29.81 19.20 6.29
N SER A 386 -30.38 20.01 7.18
CA SER A 386 -29.66 21.08 7.90
C SER A 386 -29.03 20.64 9.22
N LYS A 387 -29.22 19.36 9.62
CA LYS A 387 -28.88 18.87 10.96
C LYS A 387 -27.75 17.85 10.94
N TYR A 388 -27.07 17.75 12.10
CA TYR A 388 -26.10 16.69 12.35
C TYR A 388 -26.24 16.09 13.74
N TRP A 389 -25.86 14.82 13.84
CA TRP A 389 -25.82 14.01 15.07
C TRP A 389 -24.41 13.61 15.38
N ARG A 390 -24.08 13.49 16.67
CA ARG A 390 -22.76 13.04 17.12
C ARG A 390 -22.91 11.85 18.07
N TYR A 391 -22.18 10.78 17.76
CA TYR A 391 -22.20 9.53 18.52
C TYR A 391 -20.82 9.16 19.05
N ASN A 392 -20.79 8.52 20.22
CA ASN A 392 -19.69 7.78 20.76
C ASN A 392 -20.00 6.29 20.65
N GLY A 393 -19.43 5.60 19.65
CA GLY A 393 -19.91 4.28 19.22
C GLY A 393 -21.39 4.35 18.82
N GLN A 394 -22.26 3.63 19.51
CA GLN A 394 -23.71 3.62 19.27
C GLN A 394 -24.52 4.54 20.21
N LYS A 395 -23.84 5.24 21.11
CA LYS A 395 -24.49 6.15 22.07
C LYS A 395 -24.43 7.59 21.56
N MET A 396 -25.59 8.20 21.36
CA MET A 396 -25.70 9.62 21.01
C MET A 396 -25.18 10.49 22.17
N ASP A 397 -24.37 11.50 21.85
CA ASP A 397 -24.00 12.53 22.80
C ASP A 397 -25.25 13.38 23.18
N GLY A 398 -25.28 13.97 24.38
CA GLY A 398 -26.38 14.86 24.78
C GLY A 398 -26.52 16.07 23.85
N ASP A 399 -27.70 16.66 23.79
CA ASP A 399 -28.04 17.88 23.04
C ASP A 399 -27.93 17.79 21.52
N TYR A 400 -28.06 16.59 20.94
CA TYR A 400 -28.15 16.38 19.48
C TYR A 400 -29.55 15.92 19.07
N PRO A 401 -30.02 16.27 17.84
CA PRO A 401 -29.29 16.92 16.76
C PRO A 401 -29.06 18.42 16.96
N LYS A 402 -28.02 18.92 16.25
CA LYS A 402 -27.72 20.36 16.14
C LYS A 402 -27.78 20.80 14.69
N GLU A 403 -27.95 22.12 14.47
CA GLU A 403 -27.86 22.66 13.10
C GLU A 403 -26.41 22.63 12.59
N ILE A 404 -26.23 22.34 11.30
CA ILE A 404 -24.89 22.32 10.65
C ILE A 404 -24.20 23.67 10.86
N SER A 405 -24.94 24.77 10.75
CA SER A 405 -24.42 26.13 10.94
C SER A 405 -23.82 26.40 12.32
N GLU A 406 -24.27 25.69 13.38
CA GLU A 406 -23.75 25.83 14.75
C GLU A 406 -22.39 25.15 14.93
N GLY A 407 -22.29 23.88 14.43
CA GLY A 407 -21.09 23.07 14.65
C GLY A 407 -20.09 23.08 13.49
N PHE A 408 -20.58 23.34 12.28
CA PHE A 408 -19.80 23.33 11.04
C PHE A 408 -20.01 24.65 10.25
N THR A 409 -19.76 25.76 10.91
CA THR A 409 -19.93 27.11 10.34
C THR A 409 -19.22 27.23 8.98
N GLY A 410 -19.97 27.64 7.93
CA GLY A 410 -19.50 27.81 6.57
C GLY A 410 -19.66 26.57 5.68
N ILE A 411 -20.28 25.49 6.20
CA ILE A 411 -20.66 24.29 5.45
C ILE A 411 -22.15 24.38 5.09
N PRO A 412 -22.54 24.05 3.86
CA PRO A 412 -23.94 24.07 3.43
C PRO A 412 -24.74 22.87 3.98
N ASP A 413 -26.05 23.02 3.97
CA ASP A 413 -27.00 21.93 4.23
C ASP A 413 -27.11 20.95 3.06
N ASN A 414 -27.75 19.79 3.27
CA ASN A 414 -28.00 18.76 2.25
C ASN A 414 -26.70 18.35 1.53
N LEU A 415 -25.79 17.76 2.26
CA LEU A 415 -24.48 17.32 1.78
C LEU A 415 -24.61 16.02 0.97
N ASP A 416 -23.77 15.85 -0.05
CA ASP A 416 -23.71 14.61 -0.82
C ASP A 416 -22.72 13.63 -0.21
N ALA A 417 -21.59 14.13 0.31
CA ALA A 417 -20.55 13.30 0.92
C ALA A 417 -19.68 14.09 1.90
N ALA A 418 -19.02 13.39 2.82
CA ALA A 418 -17.99 13.97 3.67
C ALA A 418 -16.95 12.90 4.05
N LEU A 419 -15.73 13.33 4.28
CA LEU A 419 -14.63 12.49 4.79
C LEU A 419 -13.62 13.30 5.60
N VAL A 420 -12.85 12.61 6.41
CA VAL A 420 -11.61 13.15 7.00
C VAL A 420 -10.46 12.68 6.13
N TRP A 421 -9.81 13.62 5.41
CA TRP A 421 -8.77 13.26 4.47
C TRP A 421 -7.43 12.98 5.17
N SER A 422 -6.82 11.83 4.88
CA SER A 422 -5.54 11.41 5.47
C SER A 422 -4.39 12.35 5.14
N GLY A 423 -4.40 12.98 3.96
CA GLY A 423 -3.32 13.85 3.50
C GLY A 423 -3.06 15.07 4.39
N ASN A 424 -4.07 15.56 5.14
CA ASN A 424 -3.90 16.71 6.05
C ASN A 424 -4.74 16.65 7.33
N GLY A 425 -5.52 15.58 7.55
CA GLY A 425 -6.37 15.39 8.74
C GLY A 425 -7.53 16.41 8.86
N LYS A 426 -7.89 17.09 7.76
CA LYS A 426 -9.00 18.04 7.72
C LYS A 426 -10.26 17.36 7.18
N ILE A 427 -11.42 17.94 7.51
CA ILE A 427 -12.71 17.44 7.07
C ILE A 427 -13.05 18.06 5.72
N TYR A 428 -13.44 17.23 4.77
CA TYR A 428 -13.89 17.66 3.45
C TYR A 428 -15.36 17.32 3.27
N PHE A 429 -16.14 18.30 2.83
CA PHE A 429 -17.56 18.19 2.54
C PHE A 429 -17.80 18.43 1.06
N TYR A 430 -18.69 17.65 0.45
CA TYR A 430 -18.97 17.67 -0.97
C TYR A 430 -20.47 17.93 -1.21
N LYS A 431 -20.77 18.76 -2.22
CA LYS A 431 -22.13 19.00 -2.68
C LYS A 431 -22.13 19.43 -4.13
N GLY A 432 -22.82 18.67 -4.98
CA GLY A 432 -22.86 18.90 -6.44
C GLY A 432 -21.47 18.88 -7.05
N SER A 433 -21.08 19.98 -7.70
CA SER A 433 -19.78 20.17 -8.33
C SER A 433 -18.77 20.91 -7.42
N LYS A 434 -19.02 20.99 -6.11
CA LYS A 434 -18.22 21.80 -5.20
C LYS A 434 -17.81 21.04 -3.96
N PHE A 435 -16.69 21.49 -3.34
CA PHE A 435 -16.25 20.98 -2.05
C PHE A 435 -15.78 22.11 -1.12
N TRP A 436 -15.85 21.83 0.18
CA TRP A 436 -15.39 22.68 1.29
C TRP A 436 -14.37 21.95 2.12
N ARG A 437 -13.33 22.64 2.58
CA ARG A 437 -12.40 22.15 3.58
C ARG A 437 -12.66 22.83 4.90
N PHE A 438 -13.02 22.04 5.90
CA PHE A 438 -13.26 22.47 7.26
C PHE A 438 -12.07 22.13 8.15
N ASP A 439 -11.56 23.12 8.86
CA ASP A 439 -10.47 22.97 9.82
C ASP A 439 -10.93 23.41 11.20
N PRO A 440 -11.22 22.48 12.13
CA PRO A 440 -11.71 22.81 13.48
C PRO A 440 -10.75 23.69 14.29
N SER A 441 -9.46 23.72 13.94
CA SER A 441 -8.44 24.51 14.65
C SER A 441 -8.36 25.96 14.19
N GLN A 442 -9.05 26.32 13.09
CA GLN A 442 -9.01 27.68 12.53
C GLN A 442 -10.28 28.49 12.86
N ARG A 443 -10.14 29.81 12.80
CA ARG A 443 -11.24 30.78 12.93
C ARG A 443 -11.13 31.81 11.81
N PRO A 444 -12.06 31.85 10.84
CA PRO A 444 -13.16 30.90 10.64
C PRO A 444 -12.66 29.50 10.22
N PRO A 445 -13.42 28.43 10.50
CA PRO A 445 -13.01 27.05 10.20
C PRO A 445 -12.99 26.75 8.70
N VAL A 446 -13.78 27.46 7.91
CA VAL A 446 -13.78 27.44 6.45
C VAL A 446 -13.19 28.73 5.92
N LYS A 447 -12.13 28.66 5.13
CA LYS A 447 -11.53 29.85 4.51
C LYS A 447 -12.48 30.46 3.47
N ALA A 448 -12.46 31.79 3.30
CA ALA A 448 -13.26 32.51 2.31
C ALA A 448 -13.01 32.09 0.84
N THR A 449 -11.91 31.35 0.58
CA THR A 449 -11.61 30.79 -0.73
C THR A 449 -12.42 29.52 -1.08
N TYR A 450 -13.25 29.00 -0.19
CA TYR A 450 -14.20 27.92 -0.42
C TYR A 450 -15.62 28.44 -0.61
N PRO A 451 -16.46 27.73 -1.38
CA PRO A 451 -16.23 26.44 -2.00
C PRO A 451 -15.25 26.49 -3.20
N LYS A 452 -14.62 25.32 -3.46
CA LYS A 452 -13.82 25.11 -4.66
C LYS A 452 -14.50 24.10 -5.59
N PRO A 453 -14.21 24.11 -6.91
CA PRO A 453 -14.73 23.13 -7.86
C PRO A 453 -14.26 21.72 -7.50
N LEU A 454 -15.15 20.72 -7.63
CA LEU A 454 -14.82 19.32 -7.41
C LEU A 454 -13.77 18.81 -8.42
N SER A 455 -13.69 19.41 -9.60
CA SER A 455 -12.66 19.13 -10.61
C SER A 455 -11.22 19.33 -10.12
N ASN A 456 -11.01 20.00 -8.97
CA ASN A 456 -9.70 20.02 -8.32
C ASN A 456 -9.28 18.64 -7.77
N TRP A 457 -10.22 17.70 -7.60
CA TRP A 457 -9.97 16.29 -7.35
C TRP A 457 -9.95 15.59 -8.71
N GLU A 458 -8.77 15.51 -9.31
CA GLU A 458 -8.61 15.12 -10.71
C GLU A 458 -9.19 13.72 -11.01
N GLY A 459 -10.11 13.67 -11.99
CA GLY A 459 -10.79 12.44 -12.41
C GLY A 459 -12.04 12.06 -11.62
N ILE A 460 -12.42 12.80 -10.55
CA ILE A 460 -13.63 12.55 -9.78
C ILE A 460 -14.82 13.25 -10.45
N PRO A 461 -15.95 12.53 -10.70
CA PRO A 461 -17.14 13.11 -11.30
C PRO A 461 -17.90 14.02 -10.34
N ASP A 462 -18.61 15.02 -10.84
CA ASP A 462 -19.53 15.83 -10.05
C ASP A 462 -20.68 15.02 -9.48
N GLY A 463 -21.25 15.46 -8.34
CA GLY A 463 -22.42 14.82 -7.71
C GLY A 463 -22.15 13.38 -7.28
N ILE A 464 -21.11 13.19 -6.47
CA ILE A 464 -20.82 11.91 -5.82
C ILE A 464 -21.89 11.57 -4.77
N ASP A 465 -22.22 10.29 -4.61
CA ASP A 465 -23.20 9.85 -3.61
C ASP A 465 -22.55 9.64 -2.22
N ALA A 466 -21.26 9.27 -2.17
CA ALA A 466 -20.53 9.05 -0.92
C ALA A 466 -19.01 9.14 -1.13
N ALA A 467 -18.28 9.34 -0.03
CA ALA A 467 -16.81 9.35 -0.03
C ALA A 467 -16.27 8.70 1.24
N LEU A 468 -15.14 8.00 1.12
CA LEU A 468 -14.52 7.27 2.21
C LEU A 468 -13.01 7.37 2.14
N GLN A 469 -12.39 7.84 3.23
CA GLN A 469 -10.99 7.56 3.46
C GLN A 469 -10.89 6.15 4.05
N TYR A 470 -10.42 5.20 3.26
CA TYR A 470 -10.39 3.82 3.71
C TYR A 470 -9.11 3.47 4.47
N THR A 471 -9.17 2.39 5.21
CA THR A 471 -8.07 1.92 6.08
C THR A 471 -6.78 1.60 5.33
N ASN A 472 -6.85 1.36 4.02
CA ASN A 472 -5.72 1.11 3.14
C ASN A 472 -4.95 2.36 2.68
N GLY A 473 -5.36 3.54 3.14
CA GLY A 473 -4.70 4.81 2.85
C GLY A 473 -5.14 5.52 1.56
N TYR A 474 -6.06 4.92 0.80
CA TYR A 474 -6.66 5.56 -0.38
C TYR A 474 -7.98 6.23 -0.06
N THR A 475 -8.31 7.26 -0.82
CA THR A 475 -9.62 7.89 -0.80
C THR A 475 -10.51 7.27 -1.89
N TYR A 476 -11.73 6.92 -1.53
CA TYR A 476 -12.71 6.34 -2.44
C TYR A 476 -13.91 7.27 -2.60
N PHE A 477 -14.37 7.42 -3.83
CA PHE A 477 -15.55 8.18 -4.17
C PHE A 477 -16.55 7.24 -4.86
N PHE A 478 -17.83 7.35 -4.49
CA PHE A 478 -18.90 6.49 -4.98
C PHE A 478 -19.94 7.33 -5.70
N LYS A 479 -20.43 6.81 -6.83
CA LYS A 479 -21.53 7.41 -7.59
C LYS A 479 -22.28 6.35 -8.38
N SER A 480 -23.59 6.27 -8.17
CA SER A 480 -24.53 5.46 -8.97
C SER A 480 -24.07 4.00 -9.14
N GLY A 481 -23.62 3.36 -8.04
CA GLY A 481 -23.15 1.98 -8.03
C GLY A 481 -21.78 1.73 -8.62
N SER A 482 -21.06 2.80 -8.95
CA SER A 482 -19.64 2.77 -9.36
C SER A 482 -18.76 3.47 -8.34
N TYR A 483 -17.47 3.14 -8.33
CA TYR A 483 -16.52 3.81 -7.46
C TYR A 483 -15.21 4.16 -8.19
N TRP A 484 -14.54 5.18 -7.67
CA TRP A 484 -13.21 5.65 -8.07
C TRP A 484 -12.26 5.50 -6.89
N ARG A 485 -11.07 4.99 -7.13
CA ARG A 485 -9.96 5.02 -6.19
C ARG A 485 -9.12 6.26 -6.50
N PHE A 486 -8.95 7.11 -5.53
CA PHE A 486 -8.17 8.34 -5.64
C PHE A 486 -6.82 8.16 -4.96
N ASN A 487 -5.76 8.41 -5.69
CA ASN A 487 -4.41 8.37 -5.18
C ASN A 487 -4.07 9.70 -4.51
N ASP A 488 -3.99 9.70 -3.19
CA ASP A 488 -3.77 10.91 -2.38
C ASP A 488 -2.38 11.53 -2.61
N ARG A 489 -1.44 10.82 -3.24
CA ARG A 489 -0.07 11.30 -3.55
C ARG A 489 0.00 12.02 -4.89
N THR A 490 -0.53 11.43 -5.95
CA THR A 490 -0.61 12.03 -7.28
C THR A 490 -1.73 13.04 -7.37
N PHE A 491 -2.64 13.04 -6.42
CA PHE A 491 -3.85 13.85 -6.33
C PHE A 491 -4.76 13.70 -7.56
N SER A 492 -4.91 12.47 -8.04
CA SER A 492 -5.72 12.10 -9.22
C SER A 492 -6.36 10.73 -9.01
N VAL A 493 -7.36 10.38 -9.84
CA VAL A 493 -7.88 9.02 -9.92
C VAL A 493 -6.74 8.09 -10.36
N ASP A 494 -6.64 6.97 -9.67
CA ASP A 494 -5.59 5.99 -9.90
C ASP A 494 -5.71 5.36 -11.30
N SER A 495 -4.58 5.19 -11.97
CA SER A 495 -4.48 4.53 -13.27
C SER A 495 -4.23 3.05 -13.07
N ASP A 496 -5.28 2.25 -12.88
CA ASP A 496 -5.16 0.82 -12.63
C ASP A 496 -5.90 0.00 -13.69
N ASN A 497 -5.68 -1.31 -13.74
CA ASN A 497 -6.34 -2.21 -14.66
C ASN A 497 -7.18 -3.27 -13.91
N PRO A 498 -8.51 -3.35 -14.13
CA PRO A 498 -9.30 -2.50 -15.01
C PRO A 498 -9.36 -1.04 -14.55
N ALA A 499 -9.46 -0.10 -15.49
CA ALA A 499 -9.54 1.33 -15.21
C ALA A 499 -10.75 1.69 -14.33
N PHE A 500 -10.70 2.81 -13.63
CA PHE A 500 -11.83 3.37 -12.92
C PHE A 500 -12.74 4.18 -13.87
N PRO A 501 -14.06 4.21 -13.62
CA PRO A 501 -14.78 3.64 -12.47
C PRO A 501 -14.97 2.13 -12.53
N ARG A 502 -15.09 1.51 -11.35
CA ARG A 502 -15.35 0.08 -11.19
C ARG A 502 -16.70 -0.17 -10.51
N SER A 503 -17.27 -1.37 -10.67
CA SER A 503 -18.54 -1.76 -10.04
C SER A 503 -18.41 -1.85 -8.52
N THR A 504 -19.22 -1.09 -7.79
CA THR A 504 -19.33 -1.19 -6.33
C THR A 504 -19.89 -2.56 -5.91
N ALA A 505 -20.90 -3.08 -6.63
CA ALA A 505 -21.49 -4.38 -6.34
C ALA A 505 -20.44 -5.50 -6.29
N PHE A 506 -19.60 -5.56 -7.31
CA PHE A 506 -18.60 -6.61 -7.43
C PHE A 506 -17.43 -6.42 -6.43
N TRP A 507 -16.89 -5.22 -6.32
CA TRP A 507 -15.65 -4.99 -5.57
C TRP A 507 -15.85 -4.74 -4.08
N TRP A 508 -17.01 -4.20 -3.68
CA TRP A 508 -17.30 -3.82 -2.29
C TRP A 508 -18.36 -4.69 -1.62
N LEU A 509 -19.39 -5.11 -2.37
CA LEU A 509 -20.57 -5.74 -1.78
C LEU A 509 -20.55 -7.27 -1.87
N GLY A 510 -19.59 -7.86 -2.60
CA GLY A 510 -19.46 -9.32 -2.72
C GLY A 510 -20.40 -9.97 -3.72
N CYS A 511 -21.01 -9.20 -4.64
CA CYS A 511 -21.95 -9.73 -5.64
C CYS A 511 -21.20 -10.49 -6.75
N SER A 512 -21.78 -11.63 -7.22
CA SER A 512 -21.11 -12.58 -8.14
C SER A 512 -21.03 -12.12 -9.59
N SER A 513 -21.82 -11.12 -9.99
CA SER A 513 -21.78 -10.58 -11.35
C SER A 513 -21.64 -9.06 -11.35
N ALA A 514 -20.74 -8.53 -12.20
CA ALA A 514 -20.77 -7.11 -12.51
C ALA A 514 -22.09 -6.78 -13.22
N PRO A 515 -22.84 -5.71 -12.83
CA PRO A 515 -24.01 -5.29 -13.57
C PRO A 515 -23.61 -5.03 -15.02
N ARG A 516 -24.25 -5.69 -15.98
CA ARG A 516 -24.06 -5.37 -17.40
C ARG A 516 -24.44 -3.91 -17.59
N GLY A 517 -23.50 -3.11 -18.06
CA GLY A 517 -23.73 -1.69 -18.33
C GLY A 517 -24.96 -1.52 -19.19
N THR A 518 -25.91 -0.72 -18.75
CA THR A 518 -27.06 -0.28 -19.53
C THR A 518 -26.58 0.58 -20.69
N VAL A 519 -26.27 -0.07 -21.80
CA VAL A 519 -26.28 0.59 -23.10
C VAL A 519 -27.74 0.68 -23.52
N GLY A 520 -28.29 1.90 -23.60
CA GLY A 520 -29.67 2.10 -24.03
C GLY A 520 -29.93 1.52 -25.41
N GLY A 521 -30.92 0.66 -25.49
CA GLY A 521 -31.39 0.09 -26.75
C GLY A 521 -32.47 -0.96 -26.48
N ASN A 522 -33.72 -0.62 -26.78
CA ASN A 522 -34.89 -1.50 -26.72
C ASN A 522 -34.65 -2.83 -27.43
N ALA A 523 -34.75 -3.95 -26.71
CA ALA A 523 -35.00 -5.24 -27.30
C ALA A 523 -35.90 -6.06 -26.35
N ARG A 524 -37.05 -6.47 -26.89
CA ARG A 524 -38.08 -7.28 -26.23
C ARG A 524 -37.53 -8.63 -25.79
N LEU A 525 -37.91 -9.02 -24.58
CA LEU A 525 -37.74 -10.36 -24.03
C LEU A 525 -38.57 -11.36 -24.86
N SER A 526 -37.94 -12.42 -25.34
CA SER A 526 -38.58 -13.69 -25.67
C SER A 526 -37.94 -14.73 -24.74
N ALA A 527 -38.81 -15.39 -23.98
CA ALA A 527 -38.46 -16.52 -23.13
C ALA A 527 -38.32 -17.78 -23.97
N ASN A 528 -37.46 -18.66 -23.48
CA ASN A 528 -37.24 -20.10 -23.70
C ASN A 528 -35.89 -20.40 -24.36
N ASP A 529 -35.00 -20.99 -23.60
CA ASP A 529 -34.61 -22.39 -23.64
C ASP A 529 -33.44 -22.66 -22.69
N ASP A 530 -33.69 -23.66 -21.85
CA ASP A 530 -32.67 -24.40 -21.11
C ASP A 530 -31.75 -25.10 -22.09
N ASN A 531 -30.41 -24.92 -21.91
CA ASN A 531 -29.43 -26.00 -21.98
C ASN A 531 -28.04 -25.46 -21.64
N LEU A 532 -27.45 -26.07 -20.64
CA LEU A 532 -26.05 -26.11 -20.30
C LEU A 532 -25.26 -26.67 -21.50
N ASP A 533 -24.16 -26.00 -21.83
CA ASP A 533 -22.87 -26.68 -22.06
C ASP A 533 -21.72 -25.68 -22.15
N ASP A 534 -20.61 -26.05 -21.53
CA ASP A 534 -19.32 -25.42 -21.53
C ASP A 534 -18.81 -25.17 -22.95
N ASP A 535 -18.46 -23.93 -23.29
CA ASP A 535 -17.34 -23.71 -24.23
C ASP A 535 -16.83 -22.27 -24.12
N VAL A 536 -15.61 -22.11 -23.63
CA VAL A 536 -14.85 -20.86 -23.67
C VAL A 536 -14.12 -20.81 -24.99
N GLY A 537 -14.83 -20.38 -26.03
CA GLY A 537 -14.27 -20.15 -27.37
C GLY A 537 -13.66 -18.76 -27.50
N ASP A 538 -12.41 -18.76 -27.94
CA ASP A 538 -11.60 -17.61 -28.38
C ASP A 538 -12.36 -16.66 -29.30
N ILE A 539 -12.46 -15.37 -28.94
CA ILE A 539 -12.85 -14.32 -29.88
C ILE A 539 -11.58 -13.67 -30.43
N LEU A 540 -11.14 -14.17 -31.59
CA LEU A 540 -10.20 -13.54 -32.50
C LEU A 540 -10.86 -12.30 -33.14
N PHE A 541 -10.32 -11.12 -32.89
CA PHE A 541 -10.64 -9.94 -33.68
C PHE A 541 -9.84 -9.96 -35.00
N ASP A 542 -10.54 -10.23 -36.09
CA ASP A 542 -10.06 -10.06 -37.46
C ASP A 542 -10.16 -8.58 -37.86
N ALA A 543 -9.02 -7.92 -38.05
CA ALA A 543 -8.91 -6.56 -38.56
C ALA A 543 -8.67 -6.57 -40.08
N GLY A 544 -9.73 -6.68 -40.83
CA GLY A 544 -9.68 -6.60 -42.28
C GLY A 544 -10.91 -6.03 -42.93
N ARG A 545 -11.02 -4.71 -43.02
CA ARG A 545 -11.86 -4.09 -44.08
C ARG A 545 -11.27 -2.75 -44.57
N ARG A 546 -11.04 -2.75 -45.87
CA ARG A 546 -10.53 -1.72 -46.75
C ARG A 546 -11.39 -0.44 -46.71
N ILE A 547 -10.72 0.71 -46.70
CA ILE A 547 -11.32 2.01 -46.94
C ILE A 547 -11.21 2.33 -48.45
N PRO A 548 -12.28 2.82 -49.13
CA PRO A 548 -12.18 3.26 -50.53
C PRO A 548 -11.48 4.61 -50.62
N ARG A 549 -10.54 4.71 -51.58
CA ARG A 549 -9.93 5.96 -51.97
C ARG A 549 -10.92 6.84 -52.73
N THR A 550 -11.16 8.07 -52.25
CA THR A 550 -11.64 9.18 -53.09
C THR A 550 -10.53 10.18 -53.29
N ARG A 551 -10.28 10.46 -54.57
CA ARG A 551 -9.36 11.46 -55.09
C ARG A 551 -9.95 12.88 -54.89
N GLY A 552 -9.24 13.80 -54.28
CA GLY A 552 -9.59 15.22 -54.21
C GLY A 552 -8.33 16.10 -54.25
N LYS A 553 -8.32 17.00 -55.18
CA LYS A 553 -7.24 17.79 -55.75
C LYS A 553 -6.48 18.69 -54.75
N THR A 554 -5.19 18.79 -55.00
CA THR A 554 -4.18 19.76 -54.57
C THR A 554 -4.58 21.22 -54.71
N THR A 555 -4.32 22.05 -53.68
CA THR A 555 -3.89 23.43 -53.82
C THR A 555 -2.85 23.76 -52.75
N THR A 556 -1.68 24.09 -53.24
CA THR A 556 -0.53 24.62 -52.53
C THR A 556 -0.80 26.04 -52.04
N LYS A 557 -0.53 26.31 -50.74
CA LYS A 557 -0.17 27.66 -50.28
C LYS A 557 1.05 27.59 -49.38
N LYS A 558 2.10 28.27 -49.85
CA LYS A 558 3.33 28.58 -49.13
C LYS A 558 3.00 29.49 -47.92
N GLY A 559 3.52 29.15 -46.77
CA GLY A 559 3.51 30.02 -45.58
C GLY A 559 4.87 29.90 -44.91
N THR A 560 5.53 31.01 -44.84
CA THR A 560 6.89 31.33 -44.44
C THR A 560 7.15 30.99 -42.97
N ALA A 561 8.26 30.35 -42.68
CA ALA A 561 8.78 30.12 -41.33
C ALA A 561 9.39 31.40 -40.75
N LEU A 562 8.97 31.80 -39.56
CA LEU A 562 9.66 32.75 -38.70
C LEU A 562 10.33 32.00 -37.58
N ILE A 563 11.66 31.97 -37.63
CA ILE A 563 12.54 31.49 -36.55
C ILE A 563 12.66 32.61 -35.53
N GLY A 564 12.08 32.43 -34.36
CA GLY A 564 12.28 33.28 -33.19
C GLY A 564 13.38 32.75 -32.31
N SER A 565 14.51 33.46 -32.29
CA SER A 565 15.66 33.27 -31.41
C SER A 565 15.26 33.51 -29.94
N LEU A 566 15.38 32.52 -29.06
CA LEU A 566 15.27 32.68 -27.61
C LEU A 566 16.67 32.81 -26.99
N ASN A 567 16.81 33.92 -26.29
CA ASN A 567 18.00 34.46 -25.63
C ASN A 567 18.63 33.54 -24.59
N TRP A 568 19.91 33.24 -24.76
CA TRP A 568 20.83 32.61 -23.82
C TRP A 568 21.41 33.64 -22.82
N SER A 569 20.58 34.34 -22.04
CA SER A 569 21.09 35.37 -21.12
C SER A 569 20.76 35.16 -19.62
N MET A 570 20.09 34.07 -19.22
CA MET A 570 19.74 33.87 -17.81
C MET A 570 20.53 32.77 -17.09
N THR A 571 21.39 32.02 -17.77
CA THR A 571 22.13 30.90 -17.13
C THR A 571 23.52 31.30 -16.60
N LEU A 572 24.01 32.47 -16.91
CA LEU A 572 25.32 32.97 -16.48
C LEU A 572 25.29 33.85 -15.21
N GLN A 573 24.13 34.26 -14.74
CA GLN A 573 24.03 35.04 -13.49
C GLN A 573 23.89 34.17 -12.24
N TYR A 574 23.48 32.91 -12.34
CA TYR A 574 23.41 31.99 -11.20
C TYR A 574 24.75 31.33 -10.80
N CYS A 575 25.70 31.23 -11.72
CA CYS A 575 27.04 30.70 -11.42
C CYS A 575 28.01 31.70 -10.76
N ARG A 576 27.73 33.00 -10.82
CA ARG A 576 28.59 34.02 -10.16
C ARG A 576 28.22 34.31 -8.70
N MET A 577 27.00 33.94 -8.24
CA MET A 577 26.61 34.09 -6.83
C MET A 577 27.11 32.98 -5.90
N LEU A 578 27.48 31.82 -6.42
CA LEU A 578 27.98 30.69 -5.63
C LEU A 578 29.49 30.70 -5.40
N GLN A 579 30.26 31.56 -6.06
CA GLN A 579 31.71 31.71 -5.85
C GLN A 579 32.10 32.78 -4.84
N GLN A 580 31.19 33.62 -4.37
CA GLN A 580 31.50 34.66 -3.37
C GLN A 580 31.14 34.31 -1.92
N THR A 581 30.48 33.16 -1.69
CA THR A 581 30.09 32.72 -0.33
C THR A 581 31.03 31.67 0.27
N LEU A 582 32.08 31.25 -0.43
CA LEU A 582 33.03 30.22 0.06
C LEU A 582 34.38 30.77 0.56
N PHE A 583 34.53 32.09 0.69
CA PHE A 583 35.79 32.73 1.12
C PHE A 583 35.73 33.45 2.48
N CYS A 584 34.75 33.20 3.32
CA CYS A 584 34.62 33.84 4.65
C CYS A 584 34.57 32.87 5.85
N PHE A 585 35.10 31.65 5.72
CA PHE A 585 35.20 30.72 6.87
C PHE A 585 36.55 29.99 6.97
N ILE A 586 37.66 30.68 6.68
CA ILE A 586 38.98 30.26 7.15
C ILE A 586 39.78 31.57 7.46
N PHE A 587 39.63 32.06 8.65
CA PHE A 587 40.61 32.74 9.50
C PHE A 587 40.03 32.86 10.90
#